data_a3185190a615c91e283a3fc2e077bbca
#
_entry.id   a3185190a615c91e283a3fc2e077bbca
#
_cell.length_a   1.000
_cell.length_b   1.000
_cell.length_c   1.000
_cell.angle_alpha   90.00
_cell.angle_beta   90.00
_cell.angle_gamma   90.00
#
_symmetry.space_group_name_H-M   'P 1'
#
loop_
_entity.id
_entity.type
_entity.pdbx_description
1 polymer ?
#
loop_
_entity_poly.entity_id
_entity_poly.type
_entity_poly.pdbx_seq_one_letter_code
_entity_poly.pdbx_strand_id
1 'polypeptide(L)'
;MHSILKKATPEALDAIREELAVRKAEKFVLLFSMGSQFDHLIVQRLAKLGAYSLVADPATVTAEDVRAVAPVGIILSGGPASVFDEPPPFDDAIFDLGIPTLGVCLGFQMWAKHVGAPVTPHGKREFGVHTFRRTGDDPLFARLARETPVLETHGDAIEESDTLTNLGSTDNAPVAAGRRGHLWGVQFHPEVTDTIEGEKMYDNFLSICGITERFPAGSEAQRIVADLRAKINGKRILIALS
;
A
#
# COMPACT_ATOMS: atom_id res chain seq x y z
N MET A 1 17.54 0.03 -7.06
CA MET A 1 16.60 1.13 -7.30
C MET A 1 15.45 0.50 -8.06
N HIS A 2 14.28 0.36 -7.46
CA HIS A 2 13.11 -0.18 -8.16
C HIS A 2 12.71 0.84 -9.23
N SER A 3 12.59 0.40 -10.47
CA SER A 3 12.09 1.27 -11.54
C SER A 3 10.63 1.60 -11.24
N ILE A 4 10.30 2.89 -11.21
CA ILE A 4 8.92 3.35 -11.02
C ILE A 4 8.19 3.18 -12.36
N LEU A 5 7.07 2.46 -12.34
CA LEU A 5 6.20 2.33 -13.51
C LEU A 5 5.56 3.71 -13.79
N LYS A 6 5.75 4.21 -15.01
CA LYS A 6 5.11 5.45 -15.49
C LYS A 6 4.05 5.19 -16.55
N LYS A 7 4.21 4.10 -17.29
CA LYS A 7 3.29 3.68 -18.35
C LYS A 7 3.51 2.21 -18.68
N ALA A 8 2.46 1.49 -19.07
CA ALA A 8 2.53 0.10 -19.51
C ALA A 8 2.96 -0.02 -20.98
N THR A 9 4.20 0.39 -21.28
CA THR A 9 4.78 0.18 -22.62
C THR A 9 5.16 -1.30 -22.80
N PRO A 10 5.32 -1.79 -24.05
CA PRO A 10 5.79 -3.16 -24.30
C PRO A 10 7.08 -3.48 -23.54
N GLU A 11 8.04 -2.55 -23.51
CA GLU A 11 9.31 -2.70 -22.81
C GLU A 11 9.10 -2.80 -21.27
N ALA A 12 8.18 -2.02 -20.71
CA ALA A 12 7.84 -2.09 -19.29
C ALA A 12 7.18 -3.43 -18.94
N LEU A 13 6.29 -3.92 -19.80
CA LEU A 13 5.63 -5.22 -19.62
C LEU A 13 6.63 -6.38 -19.68
N ASP A 14 7.59 -6.33 -20.61
CA ASP A 14 8.65 -7.33 -20.72
C ASP A 14 9.57 -7.29 -19.47
N ALA A 15 9.95 -6.11 -19.02
CA ALA A 15 10.74 -5.95 -17.80
C ALA A 15 10.01 -6.50 -16.56
N ILE A 16 8.67 -6.30 -16.44
CA ILE A 16 7.86 -6.88 -15.36
C ILE A 16 7.86 -8.41 -15.44
N ARG A 17 7.69 -8.98 -16.65
CA ARG A 17 7.73 -10.44 -16.85
C ARG A 17 9.08 -11.04 -16.46
N GLU A 18 10.19 -10.39 -16.86
CA GLU A 18 11.53 -10.81 -16.48
C GLU A 18 11.73 -10.78 -14.96
N GLU A 19 11.29 -9.71 -14.30
CA GLU A 19 11.38 -9.57 -12.85
C GLU A 19 10.56 -10.64 -12.13
N LEU A 20 9.35 -10.94 -12.59
CA LEU A 20 8.52 -12.01 -12.05
C LEU A 20 9.17 -13.38 -12.24
N ALA A 21 9.72 -13.66 -13.43
CA ALA A 21 10.41 -14.91 -13.72
C ALA A 21 11.65 -15.12 -12.83
N VAL A 22 12.47 -14.08 -12.67
CA VAL A 22 13.66 -14.10 -11.78
C VAL A 22 13.28 -14.39 -10.34
N ARG A 23 12.15 -13.88 -9.88
CA ARG A 23 11.64 -14.12 -8.51
C ARG A 23 10.85 -15.41 -8.38
N LYS A 24 10.55 -16.09 -9.47
CA LYS A 24 9.60 -17.21 -9.52
C LYS A 24 8.24 -16.80 -8.96
N ALA A 25 7.84 -15.55 -9.18
CA ALA A 25 6.56 -15.00 -8.77
C ALA A 25 5.62 -15.00 -9.96
N GLU A 26 4.38 -15.44 -9.75
CA GLU A 26 3.33 -15.36 -10.76
C GLU A 26 2.44 -14.12 -10.56
N LYS A 27 2.47 -13.56 -9.36
CA LYS A 27 1.57 -12.48 -8.91
C LYS A 27 2.36 -11.37 -8.22
N PHE A 28 1.86 -10.16 -8.32
CA PHE A 28 2.46 -9.00 -7.67
C PHE A 28 1.41 -7.96 -7.25
N VAL A 29 1.82 -7.06 -6.37
CA VAL A 29 1.04 -5.91 -5.92
C VAL A 29 1.57 -4.64 -6.59
N LEU A 30 0.68 -3.77 -7.06
CA LEU A 30 1.03 -2.44 -7.55
C LEU A 30 0.89 -1.43 -6.42
N LEU A 31 1.97 -0.70 -6.10
CA LEU A 31 1.99 0.34 -5.08
C LEU A 31 2.02 1.72 -5.74
N PHE A 32 0.96 2.49 -5.58
CA PHE A 32 0.95 3.91 -5.95
C PHE A 32 1.57 4.74 -4.83
N SER A 33 2.64 5.48 -5.19
CA SER A 33 3.34 6.38 -4.27
C SER A 33 2.63 7.74 -4.23
N MET A 34 1.87 7.99 -3.16
CA MET A 34 1.15 9.26 -2.97
C MET A 34 2.01 10.34 -2.31
N GLY A 35 3.34 10.17 -2.33
CA GLY A 35 4.30 11.11 -1.77
C GLY A 35 4.64 10.86 -0.29
N SER A 36 4.31 9.68 0.24
CA SER A 36 4.71 9.30 1.59
C SER A 36 6.22 9.09 1.68
N GLN A 37 6.82 9.62 2.73
CA GLN A 37 8.19 9.25 3.09
C GLN A 37 8.33 7.79 3.57
N PHE A 38 7.21 7.08 3.77
CA PHE A 38 7.17 5.69 4.25
C PHE A 38 6.93 4.65 3.15
N ASP A 39 6.82 5.05 1.87
CA ASP A 39 6.57 4.12 0.75
C ASP A 39 7.59 2.97 0.70
N HIS A 40 8.85 3.27 0.99
CA HIS A 40 9.91 2.27 1.03
C HIS A 40 9.68 1.21 2.12
N LEU A 41 9.00 1.56 3.23
CA LEU A 41 8.65 0.62 4.29
C LEU A 41 7.56 -0.36 3.83
N ILE A 42 6.58 0.10 3.04
CA ILE A 42 5.58 -0.78 2.43
C ILE A 42 6.28 -1.81 1.55
N VAL A 43 7.16 -1.37 0.65
CA VAL A 43 7.95 -2.26 -0.23
C VAL A 43 8.76 -3.28 0.59
N GLN A 44 9.42 -2.82 1.66
CA GLN A 44 10.21 -3.69 2.54
C GLN A 44 9.34 -4.72 3.29
N ARG A 45 8.15 -4.31 3.78
CA ARG A 45 7.20 -5.22 4.44
C ARG A 45 6.71 -6.31 3.49
N LEU A 46 6.31 -5.93 2.27
CA LEU A 46 5.87 -6.89 1.25
C LEU A 46 7.00 -7.85 0.86
N ALA A 47 8.21 -7.33 0.64
CA ALA A 47 9.38 -8.16 0.34
C ALA A 47 9.75 -9.12 1.50
N LYS A 48 9.66 -8.67 2.76
CA LYS A 48 9.85 -9.50 3.95
C LYS A 48 8.82 -10.63 4.02
N LEU A 49 7.58 -10.34 3.63
CA LEU A 49 6.50 -11.32 3.52
C LEU A 49 6.63 -12.20 2.26
N GLY A 50 7.67 -12.06 1.46
CA GLY A 50 7.92 -12.85 0.27
C GLY A 50 6.99 -12.53 -0.89
N ALA A 51 6.54 -11.27 -1.00
CA ALA A 51 5.71 -10.80 -2.10
C ALA A 51 6.45 -9.74 -2.93
N TYR A 52 6.26 -9.77 -4.24
CA TYR A 52 6.78 -8.75 -5.14
C TYR A 52 5.81 -7.58 -5.22
N SER A 53 6.36 -6.37 -5.19
CA SER A 53 5.62 -5.14 -5.44
C SER A 53 6.32 -4.28 -6.47
N LEU A 54 5.54 -3.68 -7.35
CA LEU A 54 5.99 -2.69 -8.32
C LEU A 54 5.47 -1.32 -7.90
N VAL A 55 6.35 -0.33 -7.87
CA VAL A 55 5.94 1.05 -7.54
C VAL A 55 5.47 1.75 -8.81
N ALA A 56 4.34 2.46 -8.74
CA ALA A 56 3.74 3.21 -9.83
C ALA A 56 3.68 4.71 -9.49
N ASP A 57 3.87 5.52 -10.51
CA ASP A 57 3.68 6.97 -10.45
C ASP A 57 2.19 7.30 -10.63
N PRO A 58 1.50 7.84 -9.62
CA PRO A 58 0.06 8.11 -9.67
C PRO A 58 -0.32 9.15 -10.73
N ALA A 59 0.62 10.05 -11.09
CA ALA A 59 0.35 11.11 -12.05
C ALA A 59 0.33 10.63 -13.51
N THR A 60 0.87 9.45 -13.79
CA THR A 60 1.08 8.99 -15.18
C THR A 60 0.46 7.65 -15.50
N VAL A 61 0.27 6.78 -14.50
CA VAL A 61 -0.31 5.43 -14.67
C VAL A 61 -1.82 5.52 -14.64
N THR A 62 -2.45 5.06 -15.72
CA THR A 62 -3.91 5.07 -15.91
C THR A 62 -4.54 3.71 -15.57
N ALA A 63 -5.88 3.66 -15.50
CA ALA A 63 -6.62 2.40 -15.36
C ALA A 63 -6.35 1.42 -16.52
N GLU A 64 -6.08 1.92 -17.74
CA GLU A 64 -5.69 1.10 -18.87
C GLU A 64 -4.31 0.47 -18.65
N ASP A 65 -3.34 1.24 -18.18
CA ASP A 65 -2.01 0.73 -17.82
C ASP A 65 -2.11 -0.33 -16.72
N VAL A 66 -2.96 -0.12 -15.69
CA VAL A 66 -3.19 -1.11 -14.62
C VAL A 66 -3.78 -2.40 -15.19
N ARG A 67 -4.75 -2.33 -16.11
CA ARG A 67 -5.29 -3.53 -16.80
C ARG A 67 -4.20 -4.26 -17.59
N ALA A 68 -3.31 -3.51 -18.26
CA ALA A 68 -2.24 -4.09 -19.08
C ALA A 68 -1.17 -4.81 -18.24
N VAL A 69 -0.78 -4.24 -17.09
CA VAL A 69 0.20 -4.87 -16.18
C VAL A 69 -0.42 -5.96 -15.31
N ALA A 70 -1.75 -5.96 -15.15
CA ALA A 70 -2.56 -6.98 -14.47
C ALA A 70 -2.06 -7.35 -13.06
N PRO A 71 -1.91 -6.39 -12.11
CA PRO A 71 -1.59 -6.71 -10.73
C PRO A 71 -2.76 -7.45 -10.07
N VAL A 72 -2.48 -8.30 -9.08
CA VAL A 72 -3.54 -8.98 -8.31
C VAL A 72 -3.99 -8.21 -7.08
N GLY A 73 -3.32 -7.12 -6.76
CA GLY A 73 -3.66 -6.20 -5.67
C GLY A 73 -3.06 -4.83 -5.90
N ILE A 74 -3.68 -3.82 -5.34
CA ILE A 74 -3.25 -2.42 -5.41
C ILE A 74 -3.10 -1.89 -3.98
N ILE A 75 -2.03 -1.12 -3.73
CA ILE A 75 -1.88 -0.35 -2.50
C ILE A 75 -1.73 1.12 -2.89
N LEU A 76 -2.47 2.01 -2.24
CA LEU A 76 -2.23 3.44 -2.28
C LEU A 76 -1.59 3.84 -0.96
N SER A 77 -0.41 4.43 -1.01
CA SER A 77 0.29 4.88 0.21
C SER A 77 -0.37 6.11 0.83
N GLY A 78 0.13 6.50 1.99
CA GLY A 78 -0.13 7.82 2.56
C GLY A 78 0.54 8.94 1.76
N GLY A 79 0.33 10.16 2.20
CA GLY A 79 0.96 11.34 1.62
C GLY A 79 0.71 12.58 2.46
N PRO A 80 1.48 13.66 2.23
CA PRO A 80 1.34 14.91 2.97
C PRO A 80 0.16 15.77 2.51
N ALA A 81 -0.44 15.45 1.36
CA ALA A 81 -1.56 16.21 0.80
C ALA A 81 -2.87 15.90 1.53
N SER A 82 -3.82 16.82 1.45
CA SER A 82 -5.22 16.62 1.82
C SER A 82 -6.04 16.30 0.56
N VAL A 83 -7.10 15.51 0.71
CA VAL A 83 -8.06 15.27 -0.39
C VAL A 83 -8.85 16.52 -0.78
N PHE A 84 -8.69 17.62 -0.03
CA PHE A 84 -9.31 18.93 -0.29
C PHE A 84 -8.34 19.94 -0.89
N ASP A 85 -7.03 19.80 -0.61
CA ASP A 85 -5.98 20.71 -1.02
C ASP A 85 -5.01 19.99 -1.97
N GLU A 86 -5.26 20.13 -3.28
CA GLU A 86 -4.41 19.60 -4.36
C GLU A 86 -3.92 18.16 -4.12
N PRO A 87 -4.83 17.16 -4.06
CA PRO A 87 -4.42 15.78 -3.95
C PRO A 87 -3.51 15.40 -5.14
N PRO A 88 -2.58 14.45 -4.97
CA PRO A 88 -1.75 14.02 -6.09
C PRO A 88 -2.63 13.57 -7.25
N PRO A 89 -2.27 13.91 -8.50
CA PRO A 89 -3.00 13.43 -9.66
C PRO A 89 -3.13 11.90 -9.61
N PHE A 90 -4.34 11.40 -9.87
CA PHE A 90 -4.62 9.97 -9.86
C PHE A 90 -5.81 9.68 -10.78
N ASP A 91 -5.80 8.57 -11.48
CA ASP A 91 -6.92 8.13 -12.29
C ASP A 91 -7.91 7.33 -11.41
N ASP A 92 -8.97 7.99 -10.95
CA ASP A 92 -9.98 7.41 -10.06
C ASP A 92 -10.68 6.16 -10.64
N ALA A 93 -10.67 5.97 -11.99
CA ALA A 93 -11.21 4.77 -12.62
C ALA A 93 -10.45 3.48 -12.20
N ILE A 94 -9.29 3.62 -11.59
CA ILE A 94 -8.53 2.51 -10.98
C ILE A 94 -9.33 1.87 -9.84
N PHE A 95 -10.08 2.65 -9.06
CA PHE A 95 -10.92 2.14 -7.97
C PHE A 95 -12.06 1.25 -8.46
N ASP A 96 -12.48 1.38 -9.72
CA ASP A 96 -13.59 0.62 -10.32
C ASP A 96 -13.13 -0.67 -11.02
N LEU A 97 -11.83 -1.00 -11.00
CA LEU A 97 -11.28 -2.16 -11.70
C LEU A 97 -11.62 -3.51 -11.05
N GLY A 98 -12.19 -3.52 -9.84
CA GLY A 98 -12.50 -4.76 -9.12
C GLY A 98 -11.28 -5.47 -8.53
N ILE A 99 -10.09 -4.85 -8.60
CA ILE A 99 -8.85 -5.40 -8.04
C ILE A 99 -8.83 -5.09 -6.54
N PRO A 100 -8.54 -6.07 -5.66
CA PRO A 100 -8.36 -5.80 -4.24
C PRO A 100 -7.43 -4.61 -4.00
N THR A 101 -7.92 -3.57 -3.34
CA THR A 101 -7.20 -2.31 -3.14
C THR A 101 -7.14 -1.98 -1.65
N LEU A 102 -5.94 -1.65 -1.15
CA LEU A 102 -5.72 -1.17 0.21
C LEU A 102 -5.25 0.29 0.16
N GLY A 103 -6.06 1.20 0.67
CA GLY A 103 -5.67 2.60 0.90
C GLY A 103 -5.08 2.77 2.30
N VAL A 104 -3.95 3.44 2.40
CA VAL A 104 -3.31 3.80 3.67
C VAL A 104 -3.38 5.32 3.82
N CYS A 105 -3.92 5.81 4.92
CA CYS A 105 -4.04 7.22 5.26
C CYS A 105 -4.67 8.03 4.10
N LEU A 106 -3.89 8.84 3.37
CA LEU A 106 -4.38 9.58 2.19
C LEU A 106 -5.03 8.64 1.15
N GLY A 107 -4.43 7.48 0.86
CA GLY A 107 -5.00 6.50 -0.07
C GLY A 107 -6.37 6.00 0.35
N PHE A 108 -6.63 5.87 1.65
CA PHE A 108 -7.96 5.55 2.18
C PHE A 108 -8.94 6.70 1.98
N GLN A 109 -8.54 7.92 2.30
CA GLN A 109 -9.38 9.11 2.13
C GLN A 109 -9.73 9.33 0.65
N MET A 110 -8.82 9.07 -0.28
CA MET A 110 -9.07 9.19 -1.72
C MET A 110 -10.16 8.25 -2.18
N TRP A 111 -10.06 6.94 -1.91
CA TRP A 111 -11.11 6.03 -2.36
C TRP A 111 -12.41 6.21 -1.56
N ALA A 112 -12.36 6.59 -0.28
CA ALA A 112 -13.55 6.90 0.50
C ALA A 112 -14.34 8.06 -0.13
N LYS A 113 -13.63 9.12 -0.53
CA LYS A 113 -14.24 10.25 -1.28
C LYS A 113 -14.79 9.83 -2.63
N HIS A 114 -14.07 8.99 -3.39
CA HIS A 114 -14.53 8.45 -4.68
C HIS A 114 -15.88 7.72 -4.55
N VAL A 115 -16.03 6.89 -3.53
CA VAL A 115 -17.29 6.16 -3.31
C VAL A 115 -18.38 7.00 -2.62
N GLY A 116 -18.13 8.28 -2.36
CA GLY A 116 -19.08 9.21 -1.76
C GLY A 116 -19.20 9.14 -0.23
N ALA A 117 -18.23 8.55 0.45
CA ALA A 117 -18.16 8.62 1.92
C ALA A 117 -17.78 10.05 2.35
N PRO A 118 -18.39 10.58 3.42
CA PRO A 118 -18.03 11.91 3.91
C PRO A 118 -16.61 11.90 4.48
N VAL A 119 -15.78 12.82 4.02
CA VAL A 119 -14.47 13.12 4.58
C VAL A 119 -14.51 14.54 5.11
N THR A 120 -14.04 14.76 6.35
CA THR A 120 -14.06 16.07 7.00
C THR A 120 -12.62 16.62 7.07
N PRO A 121 -12.39 17.83 6.53
CA PRO A 121 -11.09 18.47 6.63
C PRO A 121 -10.83 18.94 8.06
N HIS A 122 -9.60 18.79 8.51
CA HIS A 122 -9.15 19.28 9.80
C HIS A 122 -10.01 18.84 11.00
N GLY A 123 -10.49 17.60 10.98
CA GLY A 123 -11.15 16.98 12.12
C GLY A 123 -10.25 16.96 13.36
N LYS A 124 -10.58 16.16 14.34
CA LYS A 124 -9.67 15.92 15.48
C LYS A 124 -8.42 15.22 14.95
N ARG A 125 -7.33 15.99 14.82
CA ARG A 125 -6.05 15.47 14.33
C ARG A 125 -5.52 14.40 15.28
N GLU A 126 -4.97 13.34 14.71
CA GLU A 126 -4.25 12.32 15.47
C GLU A 126 -2.79 12.26 15.01
N PHE A 127 -1.90 12.36 16.00
CA PHE A 127 -0.45 12.24 15.80
C PHE A 127 0.13 11.37 16.92
N GLY A 128 0.87 10.33 16.55
CA GLY A 128 1.48 9.42 17.49
C GLY A 128 0.73 8.09 17.59
N VAL A 129 1.01 7.36 18.65
CA VAL A 129 0.43 6.03 18.86
C VAL A 129 -0.95 6.14 19.51
N HIS A 130 -1.94 5.56 18.86
CA HIS A 130 -3.33 5.48 19.31
C HIS A 130 -3.78 4.03 19.40
N THR A 131 -4.88 3.77 20.09
CA THR A 131 -5.47 2.43 20.13
C THR A 131 -6.55 2.30 19.05
N PHE A 132 -6.30 1.44 18.07
CA PHE A 132 -7.30 1.02 17.10
C PHE A 132 -8.19 -0.06 17.72
N ARG A 133 -9.50 0.11 17.62
CA ARG A 133 -10.53 -0.84 18.11
C ARG A 133 -11.33 -1.33 16.91
N ARG A 134 -11.09 -2.60 16.51
CA ARG A 134 -11.82 -3.18 15.40
C ARG A 134 -13.26 -3.53 15.76
N THR A 135 -14.16 -3.32 14.79
CA THR A 135 -15.55 -3.73 14.84
C THR A 135 -15.75 -4.95 13.93
N GLY A 136 -16.29 -6.04 14.50
CA GLY A 136 -16.58 -7.25 13.71
C GLY A 136 -15.36 -8.02 13.23
N ASP A 137 -15.61 -8.94 12.31
CA ASP A 137 -14.61 -9.79 11.67
C ASP A 137 -14.52 -9.44 10.18
N ASP A 138 -13.30 -9.09 9.73
CA ASP A 138 -12.98 -8.84 8.33
C ASP A 138 -11.66 -9.57 8.00
N PRO A 139 -11.53 -10.10 6.77
CA PRO A 139 -10.29 -10.79 6.36
C PRO A 139 -9.01 -9.97 6.56
N LEU A 140 -9.06 -8.63 6.40
CA LEU A 140 -7.90 -7.76 6.61
C LEU A 140 -7.38 -7.84 8.05
N PHE A 141 -8.26 -8.03 9.01
CA PHE A 141 -7.94 -8.09 10.44
C PHE A 141 -7.95 -9.51 11.02
N ALA A 142 -7.88 -10.53 10.16
CA ALA A 142 -7.78 -11.90 10.62
C ALA A 142 -6.53 -12.09 11.51
N ARG A 143 -6.69 -12.79 12.62
CA ARG A 143 -5.61 -13.07 13.59
C ARG A 143 -5.07 -11.85 14.36
N LEU A 144 -5.69 -10.67 14.22
CA LEU A 144 -5.34 -9.48 14.98
C LEU A 144 -6.14 -9.41 16.28
N ALA A 145 -5.58 -8.79 17.30
CA ALA A 145 -6.28 -8.46 18.53
C ALA A 145 -7.46 -7.50 18.24
N ARG A 146 -8.44 -7.46 19.15
CA ARG A 146 -9.56 -6.49 19.04
C ARG A 146 -9.10 -5.04 19.22
N GLU A 147 -8.09 -4.85 20.03
CA GLU A 147 -7.43 -3.57 20.27
C GLU A 147 -5.95 -3.72 19.95
N THR A 148 -5.39 -2.81 19.18
CA THR A 148 -3.96 -2.81 18.82
C THR A 148 -3.42 -1.38 18.72
N PRO A 149 -2.20 -1.14 19.20
CA PRO A 149 -1.53 0.14 18.98
C PRO A 149 -1.26 0.36 17.50
N VAL A 150 -1.57 1.56 17.01
CA VAL A 150 -1.35 2.00 15.63
C VAL A 150 -0.77 3.40 15.60
N LEU A 151 0.07 3.71 14.61
CA LEU A 151 0.58 5.06 14.40
C LEU A 151 -0.38 5.84 13.51
N GLU A 152 -0.88 6.96 14.02
CA GLU A 152 -1.68 7.93 13.29
C GLU A 152 -0.89 9.19 12.98
N THR A 153 -1.07 9.73 11.76
CA THR A 153 -0.48 11.01 11.33
C THR A 153 -1.41 11.69 10.34
N HIS A 154 -2.65 12.00 10.73
CA HIS A 154 -3.62 12.58 9.82
C HIS A 154 -4.31 13.83 10.37
N GLY A 155 -4.79 14.69 9.45
CA GLY A 155 -5.61 15.84 9.76
C GLY A 155 -7.06 15.69 9.30
N ASP A 156 -7.28 15.00 8.18
CA ASP A 156 -8.61 14.72 7.63
C ASP A 156 -9.12 13.40 8.18
N ALA A 157 -10.42 13.30 8.43
CA ALA A 157 -11.07 12.10 8.99
C ALA A 157 -12.25 11.67 8.11
N ILE A 158 -12.48 10.35 8.04
CA ILE A 158 -13.64 9.76 7.40
C ILE A 158 -14.73 9.63 8.45
N GLU A 159 -15.92 10.11 8.11
CA GLU A 159 -17.08 10.05 8.98
C GLU A 159 -17.91 8.79 8.75
N GLU A 160 -18.68 8.40 9.76
CA GLU A 160 -19.60 7.28 9.63
C GLU A 160 -20.68 7.55 8.56
N SER A 161 -20.93 6.57 7.74
CA SER A 161 -21.96 6.61 6.70
C SER A 161 -22.33 5.19 6.25
N ASP A 162 -23.47 5.05 5.59
CA ASP A 162 -23.89 3.79 4.95
C ASP A 162 -23.12 3.49 3.65
N THR A 163 -22.22 4.39 3.24
CA THR A 163 -21.47 4.28 1.98
C THR A 163 -20.39 3.21 2.05
N LEU A 164 -19.83 2.99 3.24
CA LEU A 164 -18.81 1.96 3.50
C LEU A 164 -19.09 1.24 4.81
N THR A 165 -18.56 0.03 4.93
CA THR A 165 -18.59 -0.73 6.19
C THR A 165 -17.48 -0.21 7.10
N ASN A 166 -17.83 0.31 8.28
CA ASN A 166 -16.87 0.70 9.31
C ASN A 166 -16.27 -0.58 9.93
N LEU A 167 -14.95 -0.72 9.84
CA LEU A 167 -14.19 -1.88 10.36
C LEU A 167 -13.50 -1.59 11.70
N GLY A 168 -13.51 -0.33 12.15
CA GLY A 168 -12.94 0.06 13.43
C GLY A 168 -12.65 1.54 13.56
N SER A 169 -12.37 1.96 14.76
CA SER A 169 -12.17 3.37 15.14
C SER A 169 -10.96 3.55 16.05
N THR A 170 -10.49 4.79 16.15
CA THR A 170 -9.63 5.29 17.24
C THR A 170 -10.43 6.27 18.10
N ASP A 171 -9.77 6.98 19.01
CA ASP A 171 -10.48 7.95 19.86
C ASP A 171 -10.98 9.17 19.08
N ASN A 172 -10.33 9.54 17.99
CA ASN A 172 -10.65 10.72 17.19
C ASN A 172 -10.98 10.43 15.72
N ALA A 173 -10.74 9.21 15.22
CA ALA A 173 -11.15 8.77 13.91
C ALA A 173 -12.33 7.78 14.05
N PRO A 174 -13.58 8.23 13.79
CA PRO A 174 -14.76 7.35 13.91
C PRO A 174 -14.70 6.19 12.90
N VAL A 175 -14.05 6.38 11.76
CA VAL A 175 -13.76 5.37 10.75
C VAL A 175 -12.24 5.32 10.52
N ALA A 176 -11.52 4.66 11.44
CA ALA A 176 -10.09 4.42 11.31
C ALA A 176 -9.77 3.26 10.36
N ALA A 177 -10.75 2.41 10.06
CA ALA A 177 -10.67 1.41 9.00
C ALA A 177 -12.04 1.20 8.36
N GLY A 178 -12.04 0.95 7.05
CA GLY A 178 -13.28 0.80 6.31
C GLY A 178 -13.13 -0.13 5.10
N ARG A 179 -14.30 -0.59 4.60
CA ARG A 179 -14.39 -1.45 3.42
C ARG A 179 -15.59 -1.11 2.56
N ARG A 180 -15.40 -1.18 1.23
CA ARG A 180 -16.49 -1.22 0.26
C ARG A 180 -16.16 -2.18 -0.88
N GLY A 181 -16.83 -3.34 -0.89
CA GLY A 181 -16.54 -4.37 -1.90
C GLY A 181 -15.10 -4.84 -1.85
N HIS A 182 -14.34 -4.55 -2.91
CA HIS A 182 -12.92 -4.86 -3.06
C HIS A 182 -11.96 -3.75 -2.59
N LEU A 183 -12.49 -2.67 -2.01
CA LEU A 183 -11.73 -1.55 -1.48
C LEU A 183 -11.65 -1.68 0.04
N TRP A 184 -10.44 -1.75 0.60
CA TRP A 184 -10.12 -1.67 2.02
C TRP A 184 -9.34 -0.40 2.28
N GLY A 185 -9.45 0.13 3.47
CA GLY A 185 -8.64 1.26 3.89
C GLY A 185 -8.39 1.28 5.39
N VAL A 186 -7.25 1.85 5.75
CA VAL A 186 -6.87 2.15 7.12
C VAL A 186 -6.34 3.57 7.19
N GLN A 187 -6.74 4.31 8.24
CA GLN A 187 -6.29 5.68 8.42
C GLN A 187 -4.86 5.74 8.96
N PHE A 188 -4.49 4.78 9.77
CA PHE A 188 -3.16 4.62 10.35
C PHE A 188 -2.14 4.01 9.38
N HIS A 189 -0.88 3.95 9.81
CA HIS A 189 0.26 3.50 9.03
C HIS A 189 0.70 2.08 9.43
N PRO A 190 0.23 1.01 8.75
CA PRO A 190 0.63 -0.37 9.08
C PRO A 190 2.07 -0.70 8.69
N GLU A 191 2.73 0.12 7.87
CA GLU A 191 4.12 -0.06 7.42
C GLU A 191 5.14 0.25 8.50
N VAL A 192 4.81 1.10 9.47
CA VAL A 192 5.75 1.53 10.52
C VAL A 192 5.79 0.54 11.69
N THR A 193 6.88 0.61 12.47
CA THR A 193 7.10 -0.32 13.60
C THR A 193 6.17 -0.09 14.78
N ASP A 194 5.69 1.15 14.96
CA ASP A 194 4.78 1.52 16.03
C ASP A 194 3.36 0.96 15.85
N THR A 195 3.01 0.54 14.62
CA THR A 195 1.83 -0.28 14.34
C THR A 195 2.21 -1.76 14.49
N ILE A 196 2.06 -2.28 15.72
CA ILE A 196 2.61 -3.58 16.15
C ILE A 196 2.14 -4.73 15.25
N GLU A 197 0.87 -4.75 14.85
CA GLU A 197 0.30 -5.82 14.04
C GLU A 197 0.24 -5.50 12.54
N GLY A 198 0.91 -4.42 12.09
CA GLY A 198 0.89 -3.97 10.70
C GLY A 198 1.39 -5.01 9.69
N GLU A 199 2.40 -5.81 10.06
CA GLU A 199 2.89 -6.90 9.21
C GLU A 199 1.82 -7.98 8.96
N LYS A 200 1.00 -8.30 9.98
CA LYS A 200 -0.12 -9.23 9.82
C LYS A 200 -1.21 -8.69 8.90
N MET A 201 -1.46 -7.36 8.93
CA MET A 201 -2.42 -6.73 8.02
C MET A 201 -1.97 -6.86 6.57
N TYR A 202 -0.68 -6.60 6.27
CA TYR A 202 -0.15 -6.83 4.93
C TYR A 202 -0.20 -8.31 4.51
N ASP A 203 0.12 -9.24 5.40
CA ASP A 203 0.02 -10.68 5.12
C ASP A 203 -1.43 -11.09 4.80
N ASN A 204 -2.40 -10.56 5.56
CA ASN A 204 -3.81 -10.77 5.30
C ASN A 204 -4.24 -10.15 3.96
N PHE A 205 -3.79 -8.93 3.65
CA PHE A 205 -4.08 -8.29 2.36
C PHE A 205 -3.50 -9.09 1.19
N LEU A 206 -2.27 -9.57 1.30
CA LEU A 206 -1.67 -10.44 0.28
C LEU A 206 -2.49 -11.73 0.10
N SER A 207 -3.05 -12.28 1.17
CA SER A 207 -3.95 -13.45 1.11
C SER A 207 -5.28 -13.11 0.42
N ILE A 208 -5.85 -11.92 0.68
CA ILE A 208 -7.03 -11.39 -0.04
C ILE A 208 -6.73 -11.27 -1.54
N CYS A 209 -5.53 -10.83 -1.92
CA CYS A 209 -5.08 -10.75 -3.31
C CYS A 209 -4.79 -12.14 -3.93
N GLY A 210 -4.94 -13.23 -3.19
CA GLY A 210 -4.64 -14.58 -3.66
C GLY A 210 -3.14 -14.84 -3.89
N ILE A 211 -2.26 -14.06 -3.23
CA ILE A 211 -0.83 -14.33 -3.18
C ILE A 211 -0.59 -15.25 -1.98
N THR A 212 -0.62 -16.54 -2.21
CA THR A 212 -0.41 -17.58 -1.18
C THR A 212 0.99 -18.17 -1.23
N GLU A 213 1.61 -18.18 -2.40
CA GLU A 213 3.00 -18.56 -2.56
C GLU A 213 3.91 -17.38 -2.26
N ARG A 214 4.88 -17.60 -1.41
CA ARG A 214 5.82 -16.58 -0.92
C ARG A 214 7.24 -16.97 -1.30
N PHE A 215 8.08 -16.00 -1.68
CA PHE A 215 9.50 -16.33 -1.82
C PHE A 215 10.15 -16.53 -0.44
N PRO A 216 11.25 -17.31 -0.38
CA PRO A 216 11.99 -17.47 0.86
C PRO A 216 12.46 -16.11 1.43
N ALA A 217 12.29 -15.91 2.73
CA ALA A 217 12.80 -14.74 3.41
C ALA A 217 14.30 -14.57 3.16
N GLY A 218 14.73 -13.36 2.83
CA GLY A 218 16.15 -13.07 2.53
C GLY A 218 16.56 -13.28 1.06
N SER A 219 15.73 -13.92 0.22
CA SER A 219 16.05 -14.11 -1.20
C SER A 219 16.26 -12.79 -1.95
N GLU A 220 15.52 -11.76 -1.59
CA GLU A 220 15.65 -10.41 -2.18
C GLU A 220 17.00 -9.77 -1.84
N ALA A 221 17.45 -9.85 -0.60
CA ALA A 221 18.78 -9.36 -0.20
C ALA A 221 19.91 -10.11 -0.93
N GLN A 222 19.79 -11.44 -1.06
CA GLN A 222 20.76 -12.25 -1.81
C GLN A 222 20.76 -11.87 -3.29
N ARG A 223 19.61 -11.61 -3.88
CA ARG A 223 19.46 -11.17 -5.27
C ARG A 223 20.11 -9.80 -5.47
N ILE A 224 19.80 -8.83 -4.61
CA ILE A 224 20.41 -7.49 -4.67
C ILE A 224 21.94 -7.57 -4.59
N VAL A 225 22.46 -8.41 -3.70
CA VAL A 225 23.91 -8.63 -3.58
C VAL A 225 24.48 -9.26 -4.86
N ALA A 226 23.78 -10.22 -5.47
CA ALA A 226 24.23 -10.83 -6.73
C ALA A 226 24.22 -9.82 -7.89
N ASP A 227 23.15 -9.03 -8.03
CA ASP A 227 23.02 -7.99 -9.03
C ASP A 227 24.10 -6.90 -8.88
N LEU A 228 24.35 -6.47 -7.63
CA LEU A 228 25.41 -5.51 -7.33
C LEU A 228 26.79 -6.10 -7.69
N ARG A 229 27.07 -7.34 -7.33
CA ARG A 229 28.33 -8.00 -7.67
C ARG A 229 28.53 -8.07 -9.18
N ALA A 230 27.49 -8.41 -9.94
CA ALA A 230 27.54 -8.44 -11.41
C ALA A 230 27.79 -7.05 -12.01
N LYS A 231 27.14 -6.01 -11.51
CA LYS A 231 27.32 -4.63 -11.98
C LYS A 231 28.70 -4.05 -11.63
N ILE A 232 29.20 -4.39 -10.46
CA ILE A 232 30.51 -3.93 -9.96
C ILE A 232 31.65 -4.55 -10.78
N ASN A 233 31.54 -5.84 -11.08
CA ASN A 233 32.49 -6.59 -11.92
C ASN A 233 33.98 -6.23 -11.64
N GLY A 234 34.36 -6.25 -10.36
CA GLY A 234 35.71 -5.94 -9.91
C GLY A 234 36.08 -4.45 -9.82
N LYS A 235 35.16 -3.53 -10.12
CA LYS A 235 35.38 -2.09 -9.98
C LYS A 235 35.34 -1.68 -8.51
N ARG A 236 36.05 -0.59 -8.18
CA ARG A 236 35.95 0.01 -6.84
C ARG A 236 34.67 0.81 -6.72
N ILE A 237 33.99 0.69 -5.58
CA ILE A 237 32.79 1.48 -5.26
C ILE A 237 33.14 2.43 -4.13
N LEU A 238 32.69 3.68 -4.25
CA LEU A 238 32.64 4.64 -3.17
C LEU A 238 31.21 4.69 -2.65
N ILE A 239 31.02 4.43 -1.35
CA ILE A 239 29.74 4.59 -0.67
C ILE A 239 29.89 5.80 0.25
N ALA A 240 29.09 6.84 0.01
CA ALA A 240 28.94 7.93 0.94
C ALA A 240 27.72 7.63 1.83
N LEU A 241 27.93 7.56 3.14
CA LEU A 241 26.86 7.44 4.13
C LEU A 241 26.64 8.85 4.71
N SER A 242 25.41 9.33 4.63
CA SER A 242 24.96 10.58 5.25
C SER A 242 24.19 10.28 6.52
#